data_cd9ed62eecb4fadb0127ac9e75896e60
#
_entry.id   cd9ed62eecb4fadb0127ac9e75896e60
#
_cell.length_a   1.000
_cell.length_b   1.000
_cell.length_c   1.000
_cell.angle_alpha   90.00
_cell.angle_beta   90.00
_cell.angle_gamma   90.00
#
_symmetry.space_group_name_H-M   'P 1'
#
loop_
_entity.id
_entity.type
_entity.pdbx_description
1 polymer ?
#
loop_
_entity_poly.entity_id
_entity_poly.type
_entity_poly.pdbx_seq_one_letter_code
_entity_poly.pdbx_strand_id
1 'polypeptide(L)'
;DNLQNLGISKLIIIGGDGSFNALNQFYVDFKVPFAGVPATIDNDISGTDYCLGVDTALNMIRSSVDSIRDTASSFSRAFVIETMGRDCGYLAMVSALANGAEVCLVPEIKYDLEAVGERLRQQRAAGKRYVLGIVAEGTGMAEPLTRWMGDFLDMDARLTVLGHVQRGGSPTVYDRIMAYKFAVAAVDHLLAGDPNR
;
A
#
# COMPACT_ATOMS: atom_id res chain seq x y z
N ASP A 1 -6.83 2.03 36.15
CA ASP A 1 -6.11 2.65 37.29
C ASP A 1 -4.89 3.47 36.90
N ASN A 2 -4.01 3.03 35.98
CA ASN A 2 -2.80 3.79 35.65
C ASN A 2 -3.13 5.13 34.92
N LEU A 3 -4.09 5.17 34.02
CA LEU A 3 -4.50 6.41 33.36
C LEU A 3 -5.09 7.42 34.38
N GLN A 4 -5.94 6.95 35.25
CA GLN A 4 -6.51 7.77 36.31
C GLN A 4 -5.46 8.33 37.25
N ASN A 5 -4.49 7.49 37.66
CA ASN A 5 -3.37 7.91 38.52
C ASN A 5 -2.48 8.97 37.85
N LEU A 6 -2.40 8.95 36.52
CA LEU A 6 -1.66 9.93 35.69
C LEU A 6 -2.51 11.16 35.31
N GLY A 7 -3.77 11.21 35.71
CA GLY A 7 -4.70 12.29 35.33
C GLY A 7 -5.06 12.32 33.85
N ILE A 8 -4.90 11.19 33.12
CA ILE A 8 -5.22 11.09 31.72
C ILE A 8 -6.70 10.73 31.55
N SER A 9 -7.47 11.62 30.93
CA SER A 9 -8.91 11.47 30.73
C SER A 9 -9.32 11.16 29.31
N LYS A 10 -8.42 11.35 28.32
CA LYS A 10 -8.68 11.16 26.89
C LYS A 10 -7.41 10.66 26.22
N LEU A 11 -7.55 9.92 25.09
CA LEU A 11 -6.44 9.35 24.34
C LEU A 11 -6.49 9.76 22.86
N ILE A 12 -5.34 10.00 22.27
CA ILE A 12 -5.16 10.01 20.82
C ILE A 12 -4.30 8.81 20.49
N ILE A 13 -4.79 7.96 19.58
CA ILE A 13 -4.11 6.74 19.19
C ILE A 13 -3.79 6.81 17.71
N ILE A 14 -2.52 6.62 17.40
CA ILE A 14 -2.01 6.61 16.02
C ILE A 14 -1.69 5.16 15.68
N GLY A 15 -2.39 4.60 14.67
CA GLY A 15 -2.17 3.20 14.32
C GLY A 15 -3.04 2.70 13.17
N GLY A 16 -2.96 1.41 12.91
CA GLY A 16 -3.75 0.70 11.91
C GLY A 16 -4.92 -0.08 12.52
N ASP A 17 -5.51 -0.97 11.74
CA ASP A 17 -6.69 -1.76 12.06
C ASP A 17 -6.58 -2.49 13.41
N GLY A 18 -5.47 -3.19 13.66
CA GLY A 18 -5.27 -3.90 14.93
C GLY A 18 -5.29 -2.98 16.15
N SER A 19 -4.76 -1.76 16.02
CA SER A 19 -4.79 -0.76 17.11
C SER A 19 -6.21 -0.27 17.37
N PHE A 20 -6.98 -0.03 16.30
CA PHE A 20 -8.36 0.47 16.44
C PHE A 20 -9.32 -0.60 16.99
N ASN A 21 -9.13 -1.85 16.60
CA ASN A 21 -9.90 -2.96 17.16
C ASN A 21 -9.62 -3.12 18.67
N ALA A 22 -8.35 -3.04 19.10
CA ALA A 22 -7.99 -3.08 20.51
C ALA A 22 -8.55 -1.90 21.30
N LEU A 23 -8.57 -0.71 20.70
CA LEU A 23 -9.12 0.50 21.33
C LEU A 23 -10.62 0.50 21.46
N ASN A 24 -11.32 -0.05 20.47
CA ASN A 24 -12.76 -0.20 20.56
C ASN A 24 -13.12 -1.11 21.75
N GLN A 25 -12.42 -2.21 21.94
CA GLN A 25 -12.59 -3.07 23.10
C GLN A 25 -12.25 -2.35 24.40
N PHE A 26 -11.12 -1.62 24.43
CA PHE A 26 -10.72 -0.82 25.58
C PHE A 26 -11.79 0.23 25.97
N TYR A 27 -12.38 0.89 24.98
CA TYR A 27 -13.49 1.83 25.26
C TYR A 27 -14.73 1.13 25.82
N VAL A 28 -15.07 -0.05 25.29
CA VAL A 28 -16.20 -0.84 25.80
C VAL A 28 -15.98 -1.16 27.28
N ASP A 29 -14.76 -1.53 27.67
CA ASP A 29 -14.45 -1.97 29.02
C ASP A 29 -14.26 -0.81 30.00
N PHE A 30 -13.61 0.26 29.61
CA PHE A 30 -13.14 1.32 30.51
C PHE A 30 -13.79 2.70 30.28
N LYS A 31 -14.53 2.88 29.19
CA LYS A 31 -15.22 4.15 28.83
C LYS A 31 -14.30 5.37 28.76
N VAL A 32 -13.00 5.17 28.46
CA VAL A 32 -12.05 6.26 28.24
C VAL A 32 -12.22 6.76 26.79
N PRO A 33 -12.60 8.03 26.57
CA PRO A 33 -12.74 8.57 25.22
C PRO A 33 -11.43 8.57 24.44
N PHE A 34 -11.48 8.24 23.16
CA PHE A 34 -10.33 8.31 22.28
C PHE A 34 -10.66 8.87 20.90
N ALA A 35 -9.65 9.37 20.22
CA ALA A 35 -9.67 9.66 18.80
C ALA A 35 -8.58 8.82 18.09
N GLY A 36 -8.95 8.16 17.01
CA GLY A 36 -8.04 7.36 16.19
C GLY A 36 -7.46 8.19 15.03
N VAL A 37 -6.14 8.11 14.85
CA VAL A 37 -5.46 8.66 13.68
C VAL A 37 -4.98 7.50 12.81
N PRO A 38 -5.52 7.32 11.58
CA PRO A 38 -5.17 6.19 10.75
C PRO A 38 -3.73 6.32 10.22
N ALA A 39 -2.88 5.37 10.58
CA ALA A 39 -1.46 5.34 10.21
C ALA A 39 -1.04 3.91 9.88
N THR A 40 -1.32 3.52 8.64
CA THR A 40 -0.91 2.26 8.04
C THR A 40 -0.66 2.47 6.55
N ILE A 41 0.35 1.83 5.99
CA ILE A 41 0.62 1.89 4.54
C ILE A 41 -0.37 1.05 3.74
N ASP A 42 -1.07 0.11 4.39
CA ASP A 42 -2.00 -0.81 3.72
C ASP A 42 -3.25 -0.09 3.19
N ASN A 43 -3.57 1.08 3.75
CA ASN A 43 -4.74 1.91 3.39
C ASN A 43 -6.08 1.16 3.47
N ASP A 44 -6.21 0.29 4.46
CA ASP A 44 -7.31 -0.66 4.65
C ASP A 44 -8.30 -0.27 5.76
N ILE A 45 -8.18 0.95 6.30
CA ILE A 45 -9.04 1.43 7.39
C ILE A 45 -10.36 1.96 6.83
N SER A 46 -11.46 1.36 7.27
CA SER A 46 -12.80 1.84 6.95
C SER A 46 -13.07 3.23 7.57
N GLY A 47 -13.72 4.12 6.82
CA GLY A 47 -14.10 5.46 7.28
C GLY A 47 -13.06 6.55 7.00
N THR A 48 -11.95 6.22 6.35
CA THR A 48 -11.00 7.18 5.81
C THR A 48 -10.65 6.86 4.37
N ASP A 49 -10.41 7.88 3.57
CA ASP A 49 -9.93 7.70 2.19
C ASP A 49 -8.42 7.49 2.13
N TYR A 50 -7.70 7.89 3.19
CA TYR A 50 -6.26 7.91 3.20
C TYR A 50 -5.67 7.72 4.59
N CYS A 51 -4.66 6.87 4.70
CA CYS A 51 -3.90 6.64 5.92
C CYS A 51 -2.52 7.29 5.86
N LEU A 52 -1.99 7.71 7.02
CA LEU A 52 -0.63 8.25 7.11
C LEU A 52 0.42 7.22 6.72
N GLY A 53 1.38 7.65 5.93
CA GLY A 53 2.49 6.84 5.44
C GLY A 53 2.27 6.25 4.05
N VAL A 54 1.06 6.29 3.51
CA VAL A 54 0.73 5.74 2.18
C VAL A 54 1.48 6.46 1.07
N ASP A 55 1.49 7.80 1.07
CA ASP A 55 2.19 8.58 0.05
C ASP A 55 3.72 8.35 0.11
N THR A 56 4.26 8.24 1.31
CA THR A 56 5.67 7.89 1.50
C THR A 56 5.98 6.50 0.95
N ALA A 57 5.13 5.50 1.24
CA ALA A 57 5.29 4.15 0.71
C ALA A 57 5.21 4.12 -0.82
N LEU A 58 4.25 4.83 -1.42
CA LEU A 58 4.12 4.98 -2.87
C LEU A 58 5.37 5.60 -3.51
N ASN A 59 5.98 6.61 -2.87
CA ASN A 59 7.22 7.21 -3.35
C ASN A 59 8.42 6.25 -3.23
N MET A 60 8.47 5.42 -2.19
CA MET A 60 9.49 4.36 -2.07
C MET A 60 9.34 3.31 -3.16
N ILE A 61 8.10 2.87 -3.42
CA ILE A 61 7.81 1.92 -4.51
C ILE A 61 8.21 2.54 -5.85
N ARG A 62 7.78 3.78 -6.15
CA ARG A 62 8.12 4.49 -7.38
C ARG A 62 9.63 4.54 -7.61
N SER A 63 10.41 4.94 -6.60
CA SER A 63 11.87 5.02 -6.70
C SER A 63 12.50 3.65 -7.00
N SER A 64 11.97 2.58 -6.39
CA SER A 64 12.43 1.22 -6.64
C SER A 64 12.09 0.76 -8.06
N VAL A 65 10.86 1.06 -8.53
CA VAL A 65 10.42 0.74 -9.89
C VAL A 65 11.25 1.47 -10.93
N ASP A 66 11.55 2.77 -10.73
CA ASP A 66 12.40 3.54 -11.63
C ASP A 66 13.79 2.90 -11.76
N SER A 67 14.40 2.49 -10.64
CA SER A 67 15.71 1.82 -10.65
C SER A 67 15.69 0.46 -11.37
N ILE A 68 14.59 -0.29 -11.25
CA ILE A 68 14.40 -1.57 -11.93
C ILE A 68 14.17 -1.36 -13.42
N ARG A 69 13.42 -0.33 -13.78
CA ARG A 69 13.09 -0.01 -15.19
C ARG A 69 14.33 0.25 -16.02
N ASP A 70 15.33 0.95 -15.49
CA ASP A 70 16.59 1.19 -16.18
C ASP A 70 17.27 -0.13 -16.56
N THR A 71 17.28 -1.08 -15.62
CA THR A 71 17.79 -2.44 -15.87
C THR A 71 16.92 -3.22 -16.85
N ALA A 72 15.59 -3.15 -16.71
CA ALA A 72 14.64 -3.86 -17.57
C ALA A 72 14.77 -3.45 -19.03
N SER A 73 14.89 -2.14 -19.29
CA SER A 73 14.99 -1.58 -20.63
C SER A 73 16.29 -1.97 -21.34
N SER A 74 17.40 -2.03 -20.58
CA SER A 74 18.72 -2.36 -21.12
C SER A 74 18.85 -3.83 -21.55
N PHE A 75 18.15 -4.75 -20.88
CA PHE A 75 18.29 -6.19 -21.10
C PHE A 75 17.08 -6.86 -21.74
N SER A 76 16.05 -6.10 -22.13
CA SER A 76 14.80 -6.64 -22.72
C SER A 76 14.17 -7.74 -21.86
N ARG A 77 14.00 -7.47 -20.56
CA ARG A 77 13.49 -8.40 -19.55
C ARG A 77 12.07 -8.10 -19.13
N ALA A 78 11.41 -9.11 -18.57
CA ALA A 78 10.19 -8.92 -17.80
C ALA A 78 10.53 -8.79 -16.31
N PHE A 79 9.88 -7.87 -15.61
CA PHE A 79 10.00 -7.74 -14.16
C PHE A 79 8.62 -7.78 -13.51
N VAL A 80 8.50 -8.56 -12.45
CA VAL A 80 7.36 -8.54 -11.55
C VAL A 80 7.83 -7.96 -10.23
N ILE A 81 7.10 -6.96 -9.73
CA ILE A 81 7.39 -6.28 -8.47
C ILE A 81 6.26 -6.55 -7.52
N GLU A 82 6.55 -7.18 -6.39
CA GLU A 82 5.58 -7.39 -5.32
C GLU A 82 5.60 -6.24 -4.34
N THR A 83 4.40 -5.71 -4.05
CA THR A 83 4.18 -4.65 -3.06
C THR A 83 3.42 -5.18 -1.86
N MET A 84 3.64 -4.55 -0.71
CA MET A 84 2.84 -4.77 0.49
C MET A 84 1.41 -4.25 0.31
N GLY A 85 0.58 -4.40 1.33
CA GLY A 85 -0.80 -3.94 1.39
C GLY A 85 -1.75 -4.98 1.98
N ARG A 86 -1.24 -6.15 2.40
CA ARG A 86 -2.04 -7.28 2.87
C ARG A 86 -3.14 -7.65 1.87
N ASP A 87 -4.40 -7.57 2.28
CA ASP A 87 -5.57 -7.87 1.43
C ASP A 87 -6.06 -6.65 0.63
N CYS A 88 -5.35 -5.51 0.72
CA CYS A 88 -5.67 -4.29 -0.01
C CYS A 88 -4.66 -4.05 -1.15
N GLY A 89 -5.16 -3.95 -2.36
CA GLY A 89 -4.36 -3.73 -3.56
C GLY A 89 -4.01 -2.26 -3.84
N TYR A 90 -4.30 -1.34 -2.94
CA TYR A 90 -4.16 0.10 -3.18
C TYR A 90 -2.74 0.50 -3.60
N LEU A 91 -1.71 0.05 -2.84
CA LEU A 91 -0.31 0.35 -3.17
C LEU A 91 0.09 -0.18 -4.54
N ALA A 92 -0.30 -1.43 -4.85
CA ALA A 92 -0.02 -2.05 -6.15
C ALA A 92 -0.69 -1.28 -7.29
N MET A 93 -1.98 -0.96 -7.14
CA MET A 93 -2.78 -0.30 -8.17
C MET A 93 -2.26 1.11 -8.47
N VAL A 94 -2.06 1.93 -7.44
CA VAL A 94 -1.56 3.31 -7.61
C VAL A 94 -0.14 3.30 -8.17
N SER A 95 0.72 2.38 -7.69
CA SER A 95 2.07 2.25 -8.21
C SER A 95 2.09 1.78 -9.66
N ALA A 96 1.23 0.84 -10.05
CA ALA A 96 1.12 0.37 -11.43
C ALA A 96 0.70 1.52 -12.36
N LEU A 97 -0.29 2.30 -11.95
CA LEU A 97 -0.76 3.45 -12.72
C LEU A 97 0.32 4.53 -12.85
N ALA A 98 0.95 4.91 -11.72
CA ALA A 98 1.97 5.95 -11.69
C ALA A 98 3.22 5.60 -12.48
N ASN A 99 3.55 4.32 -12.57
CA ASN A 99 4.73 3.83 -13.29
C ASN A 99 4.41 3.27 -14.68
N GLY A 100 3.15 3.25 -15.11
CA GLY A 100 2.76 2.72 -16.42
C GLY A 100 3.08 1.23 -16.55
N ALA A 101 2.84 0.42 -15.52
CA ALA A 101 3.02 -1.03 -15.57
C ALA A 101 2.00 -1.67 -16.53
N GLU A 102 2.43 -2.70 -17.24
CA GLU A 102 1.59 -3.42 -18.19
C GLU A 102 0.62 -4.39 -17.52
N VAL A 103 1.01 -4.90 -16.36
CA VAL A 103 0.22 -5.84 -15.56
C VAL A 103 0.09 -5.30 -14.14
N CYS A 104 -1.13 -5.32 -13.62
CA CYS A 104 -1.40 -5.07 -12.21
C CYS A 104 -2.34 -6.14 -11.70
N LEU A 105 -1.93 -6.87 -10.65
CA LEU A 105 -2.77 -7.85 -9.98
C LEU A 105 -3.03 -7.39 -8.54
N VAL A 106 -4.31 -7.31 -8.18
CA VAL A 106 -4.77 -6.91 -6.85
C VAL A 106 -5.82 -7.90 -6.33
N PRO A 107 -5.96 -8.10 -5.01
CA PRO A 107 -6.89 -9.10 -4.46
C PRO A 107 -8.35 -8.83 -4.80
N GLU A 108 -8.72 -7.56 -4.95
CA GLU A 108 -10.10 -7.11 -5.15
C GLU A 108 -10.64 -7.39 -6.55
N ILE A 109 -9.77 -7.65 -7.53
CA ILE A 109 -10.16 -7.78 -8.93
C ILE A 109 -9.76 -9.15 -9.47
N LYS A 110 -10.73 -9.86 -10.04
CA LYS A 110 -10.45 -11.09 -10.80
C LYS A 110 -9.69 -10.74 -12.07
N TYR A 111 -8.65 -11.49 -12.36
CA TYR A 111 -7.82 -11.30 -13.55
C TYR A 111 -7.94 -12.49 -14.50
N ASP A 112 -7.82 -12.21 -15.78
CA ASP A 112 -7.76 -13.16 -16.87
C ASP A 112 -6.36 -13.10 -17.50
N LEU A 113 -5.52 -14.08 -17.16
CA LEU A 113 -4.14 -14.13 -17.67
C LEU A 113 -4.07 -14.36 -19.18
N GLU A 114 -5.08 -14.99 -19.77
CA GLU A 114 -5.11 -15.20 -21.23
C GLU A 114 -5.30 -13.87 -21.97
N ALA A 115 -6.28 -13.08 -21.53
CA ALA A 115 -6.50 -11.73 -22.06
C ALA A 115 -5.31 -10.79 -21.80
N VAL A 116 -4.68 -10.88 -20.63
CA VAL A 116 -3.44 -10.14 -20.33
C VAL A 116 -2.32 -10.55 -21.27
N GLY A 117 -2.13 -11.84 -21.50
CA GLY A 117 -1.10 -12.38 -22.37
C GLY A 117 -1.23 -11.91 -23.81
N GLU A 118 -2.43 -11.96 -24.35
CA GLU A 118 -2.67 -11.50 -25.73
C GLU A 118 -2.33 -10.01 -25.89
N ARG A 119 -2.70 -9.18 -24.93
CA ARG A 119 -2.32 -7.76 -24.92
C ARG A 119 -0.81 -7.56 -24.85
N LEU A 120 -0.10 -8.33 -24.03
CA LEU A 120 1.35 -8.27 -23.93
C LEU A 120 2.05 -8.69 -25.22
N ARG A 121 1.55 -9.72 -25.91
CA ARG A 121 2.06 -10.13 -27.23
C ARG A 121 1.90 -9.03 -28.26
N GLN A 122 0.76 -8.38 -28.30
CA GLN A 122 0.52 -7.26 -29.23
C GLN A 122 1.48 -6.09 -28.95
N GLN A 123 1.71 -5.75 -27.69
CA GLN A 123 2.65 -4.69 -27.32
C GLN A 123 4.09 -5.06 -27.70
N ARG A 124 4.48 -6.32 -27.52
CA ARG A 124 5.81 -6.79 -27.96
C ARG A 124 5.95 -6.75 -29.49
N ALA A 125 4.94 -7.20 -30.20
CA ALA A 125 4.92 -7.10 -31.69
C ALA A 125 5.03 -5.64 -32.17
N ALA A 126 4.49 -4.68 -31.38
CA ALA A 126 4.64 -3.26 -31.63
C ALA A 126 6.02 -2.67 -31.21
N GLY A 127 6.97 -3.51 -30.79
CA GLY A 127 8.34 -3.10 -30.51
C GLY A 127 8.64 -2.83 -29.04
N LYS A 128 7.74 -3.16 -28.10
CA LYS A 128 8.01 -3.02 -26.67
C LYS A 128 9.06 -4.02 -26.21
N ARG A 129 10.13 -3.51 -25.60
CA ARG A 129 11.32 -4.32 -25.26
C ARG A 129 11.23 -4.98 -23.89
N TYR A 130 10.56 -4.36 -22.92
CA TYR A 130 10.44 -4.89 -21.55
C TYR A 130 8.97 -4.89 -21.11
N VAL A 131 8.67 -5.68 -20.08
CA VAL A 131 7.34 -5.74 -19.47
C VAL A 131 7.49 -5.57 -17.97
N LEU A 132 6.65 -4.73 -17.39
CA LEU A 132 6.59 -4.48 -15.96
C LEU A 132 5.24 -4.94 -15.41
N GLY A 133 5.27 -5.84 -14.43
CA GLY A 133 4.11 -6.23 -13.63
C GLY A 133 4.25 -5.73 -12.20
N ILE A 134 3.18 -5.21 -11.62
CA ILE A 134 3.11 -4.90 -10.19
C ILE A 134 2.00 -5.74 -9.57
N VAL A 135 2.30 -6.39 -8.45
CA VAL A 135 1.44 -7.38 -7.82
C VAL A 135 1.32 -7.08 -6.32
N ALA A 136 0.11 -7.02 -5.80
CA ALA A 136 -0.10 -6.94 -4.37
C ALA A 136 0.20 -8.30 -3.70
N GLU A 137 0.90 -8.29 -2.56
CA GLU A 137 1.27 -9.51 -1.80
C GLU A 137 0.05 -10.39 -1.49
N GLY A 138 -1.11 -9.79 -1.19
CA GLY A 138 -2.35 -10.49 -0.87
C GLY A 138 -2.90 -11.38 -1.99
N THR A 139 -2.41 -11.23 -3.23
CA THR A 139 -2.79 -12.13 -4.33
C THR A 139 -2.07 -13.47 -4.29
N GLY A 140 -0.89 -13.55 -3.67
CA GLY A 140 0.00 -14.71 -3.75
C GLY A 140 0.52 -15.01 -5.16
N MET A 141 0.39 -14.07 -6.11
CA MET A 141 0.64 -14.31 -7.54
C MET A 141 2.01 -13.86 -8.03
N ALA A 142 2.88 -13.32 -7.18
CA ALA A 142 4.17 -12.77 -7.62
C ALA A 142 5.04 -13.80 -8.34
N GLU A 143 5.33 -14.96 -7.70
CA GLU A 143 6.10 -16.03 -8.34
C GLU A 143 5.35 -16.71 -9.49
N PRO A 144 4.05 -17.08 -9.37
CA PRO A 144 3.30 -17.65 -10.48
C PRO A 144 3.26 -16.74 -11.71
N LEU A 145 3.02 -15.43 -11.52
CA LEU A 145 3.02 -14.45 -12.62
C LEU A 145 4.41 -14.33 -13.26
N THR A 146 5.48 -14.33 -12.46
CA THR A 146 6.85 -14.22 -12.98
C THR A 146 7.18 -15.41 -13.87
N ARG A 147 6.86 -16.64 -13.43
CA ARG A 147 7.06 -17.84 -14.25
C ARG A 147 6.23 -17.80 -15.52
N TRP A 148 4.93 -17.48 -15.37
CA TRP A 148 4.03 -17.39 -16.51
C TRP A 148 4.49 -16.35 -17.54
N MET A 149 4.94 -15.17 -17.10
CA MET A 149 5.45 -14.14 -18.02
C MET A 149 6.72 -14.60 -18.74
N GLY A 150 7.61 -15.31 -18.05
CA GLY A 150 8.81 -15.90 -18.64
C GLY A 150 8.47 -16.87 -19.77
N ASP A 151 7.63 -17.84 -19.47
CA ASP A 151 7.24 -18.89 -20.40
C ASP A 151 6.39 -18.35 -21.56
N PHE A 152 5.42 -17.52 -21.25
CA PHE A 152 4.45 -17.02 -22.22
C PHE A 152 5.05 -16.02 -23.22
N LEU A 153 5.98 -15.18 -22.79
CA LEU A 153 6.61 -14.13 -23.59
C LEU A 153 7.95 -14.54 -24.17
N ASP A 154 8.48 -15.71 -23.79
CA ASP A 154 9.85 -16.15 -24.09
C ASP A 154 10.88 -15.06 -23.70
N MET A 155 10.82 -14.65 -22.40
CA MET A 155 11.66 -13.59 -21.84
C MET A 155 12.31 -14.04 -20.53
N ASP A 156 13.50 -13.50 -20.25
CA ASP A 156 14.06 -13.59 -18.89
C ASP A 156 13.19 -12.76 -17.94
N ALA A 157 12.42 -13.44 -17.09
CA ALA A 157 11.52 -12.80 -16.13
C ALA A 157 12.14 -12.83 -14.72
N ARG A 158 12.06 -11.72 -14.02
CA ARG A 158 12.63 -11.54 -12.68
C ARG A 158 11.58 -11.03 -11.71
N LEU A 159 11.60 -11.60 -10.50
CA LEU A 159 10.81 -11.15 -9.38
C LEU A 159 11.63 -10.23 -8.48
N THR A 160 11.03 -9.15 -8.03
CA THR A 160 11.52 -8.30 -6.95
C THR A 160 10.45 -8.13 -5.91
N VAL A 161 10.69 -8.64 -4.71
CA VAL A 161 9.83 -8.43 -3.54
C VAL A 161 10.36 -7.22 -2.78
N LEU A 162 9.61 -6.12 -2.76
CA LEU A 162 10.06 -4.90 -2.08
C LEU A 162 10.04 -5.05 -0.56
N GLY A 163 9.04 -5.73 -0.02
CA GLY A 163 8.96 -6.00 1.42
C GLY A 163 9.03 -4.73 2.27
N HIS A 164 9.69 -4.82 3.42
CA HIS A 164 9.67 -3.80 4.47
C HIS A 164 10.36 -2.47 4.12
N VAL A 165 11.11 -2.34 3.02
CA VAL A 165 11.64 -1.04 2.58
C VAL A 165 10.52 -0.03 2.32
N GLN A 166 9.32 -0.52 1.98
CA GLN A 166 8.13 0.31 1.78
C GLN A 166 7.64 1.01 3.06
N ARG A 167 8.01 0.49 4.24
CA ARG A 167 7.68 1.08 5.55
C ARG A 167 8.68 2.13 6.00
N GLY A 168 9.77 2.30 5.26
CA GLY A 168 10.83 3.24 5.55
C GLY A 168 10.72 4.55 4.79
N GLY A 169 11.76 5.38 4.93
CA GLY A 169 11.90 6.65 4.22
C GLY A 169 11.47 7.86 5.05
N SER A 170 11.81 9.04 4.53
CA SER A 170 11.39 10.31 5.12
C SER A 170 9.96 10.62 4.69
N PRO A 171 9.05 10.99 5.61
CA PRO A 171 7.69 11.37 5.27
C PRO A 171 7.66 12.47 4.21
N THR A 172 6.83 12.27 3.18
CA THR A 172 6.59 13.26 2.14
C THR A 172 5.93 14.51 2.70
N VAL A 173 5.93 15.59 1.92
CA VAL A 173 5.20 16.83 2.29
C VAL A 173 3.71 16.53 2.47
N TYR A 174 3.15 15.65 1.65
CA TYR A 174 1.74 15.28 1.75
C TYR A 174 1.44 14.58 3.07
N ASP A 175 2.19 13.54 3.45
CA ASP A 175 2.01 12.84 4.72
C ASP A 175 2.18 13.77 5.93
N ARG A 176 3.12 14.72 5.87
CA ARG A 176 3.31 15.72 6.95
C ARG A 176 2.11 16.63 7.11
N ILE A 177 1.52 17.11 6.00
CA ILE A 177 0.32 17.96 6.03
C ILE A 177 -0.88 17.15 6.53
N MET A 178 -1.02 15.91 6.09
CA MET A 178 -2.11 15.04 6.56
C MET A 178 -1.98 14.71 8.05
N ALA A 179 -0.76 14.45 8.54
CA ALA A 179 -0.49 14.25 9.96
C ALA A 179 -0.94 15.47 10.81
N TYR A 180 -0.63 16.68 10.33
CA TYR A 180 -1.09 17.90 10.99
C TYR A 180 -2.62 18.00 11.01
N LYS A 181 -3.27 17.78 9.87
CA LYS A 181 -4.74 17.84 9.76
C LYS A 181 -5.41 16.81 10.68
N PHE A 182 -4.93 15.58 10.69
CA PHE A 182 -5.48 14.53 11.56
C PHE A 182 -5.26 14.83 13.03
N ALA A 183 -4.09 15.37 13.40
CA ALA A 183 -3.82 15.76 14.79
C ALA A 183 -4.78 16.85 15.27
N VAL A 184 -4.98 17.89 14.45
CA VAL A 184 -5.93 18.97 14.78
C VAL A 184 -7.35 18.41 14.91
N ALA A 185 -7.81 17.64 13.91
CA ALA A 185 -9.14 17.06 13.94
C ALA A 185 -9.36 16.15 15.16
N ALA A 186 -8.36 15.33 15.51
CA ALA A 186 -8.44 14.45 16.68
C ALA A 186 -8.57 15.23 18.00
N VAL A 187 -7.82 16.33 18.14
CA VAL A 187 -7.90 17.20 19.32
C VAL A 187 -9.26 17.89 19.41
N ASP A 188 -9.69 18.53 18.30
CA ASP A 188 -10.97 19.25 18.25
C ASP A 188 -12.14 18.32 18.58
N HIS A 189 -12.11 17.11 18.05
CA HIS A 189 -13.12 16.09 18.29
C HIS A 189 -13.21 15.66 19.77
N LEU A 190 -12.05 15.40 20.37
CA LEU A 190 -12.00 15.09 21.80
C LEU A 190 -12.44 16.27 22.69
N LEU A 191 -12.15 17.52 22.30
CA LEU A 191 -12.56 18.70 23.05
C LEU A 191 -14.06 18.94 22.92
N ALA A 192 -14.65 18.69 21.78
CA ALA A 192 -16.10 18.80 21.55
C ALA A 192 -16.92 17.76 22.36
N GLY A 193 -16.27 16.74 22.91
CA GLY A 193 -16.92 15.72 23.71
C GLY A 193 -17.63 14.65 22.88
N ASP A 194 -17.28 14.53 21.61
CA ASP A 194 -17.80 13.51 20.70
C ASP A 194 -16.81 12.32 20.68
N PRO A 195 -16.99 11.29 21.51
CA PRO A 195 -16.06 10.19 21.61
C PRO A 195 -16.23 9.22 20.44
N ASN A 196 -15.13 8.58 20.05
CA ASN A 196 -15.10 7.42 19.15
C ASN A 196 -15.30 7.72 17.65
N ARG A 197 -14.52 8.59 17.13
CA ARG A 197 -14.26 8.70 15.69
C ARG A 197 -12.84 8.44 15.34
#